data_7daa076abbf4b3f3442817c00f52f400
#
_entry.id   7daa076abbf4b3f3442817c00f52f400
#
_cell.length_a   1.000
_cell.length_b   1.000
_cell.length_c   1.000
_cell.angle_alpha   90.00
_cell.angle_beta   90.00
_cell.angle_gamma   90.00
#
_symmetry.space_group_name_H-M   'P 1'
#
loop_
_entity.id
_entity.type
_entity.pdbx_description
1 polymer ?
#
loop_
_entity_poly.entity_id
_entity_poly.type
_entity_poly.pdbx_seq_one_letter_code
_entity_poly.pdbx_strand_id
1 'polypeptide(L)'
;MGAPVFIGDEAVAAGFRLCGLRTVVPAPGEELSALELARADAPLVLIDAACASRMPRAPLGAALAALAPLVLVIPDLRGGAMPPDLTREVRAQLGLGGLET
;
A
#
# COMPACT_ATOMS: atom_id res chain seq x y z
N MET A 1 13.20 -0.99 10.94
CA MET A 1 11.80 -1.04 10.56
C MET A 1 11.46 0.15 9.68
N GLY A 2 10.99 -0.05 8.48
CA GLY A 2 10.74 1.04 7.56
C GLY A 2 9.37 1.68 7.74
N ALA A 3 9.14 2.75 7.00
CA ALA A 3 7.84 3.38 6.94
C ALA A 3 6.91 2.55 6.06
N PRO A 4 5.59 2.73 6.19
CA PRO A 4 4.64 2.14 5.26
C PRO A 4 4.94 2.57 3.82
N VAL A 5 4.64 1.72 2.87
CA VAL A 5 4.91 1.94 1.45
C VAL A 5 3.61 1.86 0.67
N PHE A 6 3.41 2.81 -0.23
CA PHE A 6 2.33 2.75 -1.22
C PHE A 6 2.93 2.41 -2.58
N ILE A 7 2.30 1.49 -3.29
CA ILE A 7 2.69 1.09 -4.66
C ILE A 7 1.50 1.36 -5.57
N GLY A 8 1.65 2.21 -6.55
CA GLY A 8 0.57 2.53 -7.47
C GLY A 8 0.94 3.66 -8.41
N ASP A 9 -0.07 4.31 -8.98
CA ASP A 9 0.20 5.36 -9.94
C ASP A 9 0.60 6.67 -9.24
N GLU A 10 1.17 7.59 -10.03
CA GLU A 10 1.75 8.80 -9.47
C GLU A 10 0.69 9.73 -8.87
N ALA A 11 -0.49 9.78 -9.45
CA ALA A 11 -1.52 10.69 -8.96
C ALA A 11 -1.92 10.34 -7.53
N VAL A 12 -2.11 9.05 -7.26
CA VAL A 12 -2.46 8.58 -5.91
C VAL A 12 -1.24 8.61 -5.00
N ALA A 13 -0.07 8.25 -5.54
CA ALA A 13 1.17 8.27 -4.78
C ALA A 13 1.47 9.65 -4.20
N ALA A 14 1.20 10.70 -4.96
CA ALA A 14 1.46 12.06 -4.48
C ALA A 14 0.70 12.34 -3.19
N GLY A 15 -0.57 11.90 -3.10
CA GLY A 15 -1.35 12.09 -1.88
C GLY A 15 -0.77 11.33 -0.69
N PHE A 16 -0.39 10.07 -0.90
CA PHE A 16 0.20 9.29 0.18
C PHE A 16 1.56 9.82 0.61
N ARG A 17 2.32 10.36 -0.34
CA ARG A 17 3.62 10.96 -0.02
C ARG A 17 3.46 12.14 0.93
N LEU A 18 2.40 12.93 0.73
CA LEU A 18 2.11 14.04 1.64
C LEU A 18 1.75 13.55 3.04
N CYS A 19 1.25 12.33 3.15
CA CYS A 19 0.92 11.74 4.45
C CYS A 19 2.11 11.05 5.12
N GLY A 20 3.27 11.08 4.50
CA GLY A 20 4.47 10.52 5.11
C GLY A 20 4.81 9.10 4.68
N LEU A 21 4.07 8.52 3.76
CA LEU A 21 4.41 7.20 3.24
C LEU A 21 5.53 7.30 2.20
N ARG A 22 6.35 6.26 2.12
CA ARG A 22 7.20 6.07 0.97
C ARG A 22 6.31 5.59 -0.19
N THR A 23 6.63 6.00 -1.39
CA THR A 23 5.82 5.65 -2.54
C THR A 23 6.69 5.07 -3.64
N VAL A 24 6.14 4.11 -4.38
CA VAL A 24 6.79 3.49 -5.52
C VAL A 24 5.80 3.50 -6.67
N VAL A 25 6.24 4.00 -7.82
CA VAL A 25 5.44 3.98 -9.05
C VAL A 25 6.17 3.02 -10.00
N PRO A 26 5.77 1.73 -10.02
CA PRO A 26 6.52 0.75 -10.80
C PRO A 26 6.32 0.95 -12.29
N ALA A 27 7.35 0.65 -13.06
CA ALA A 27 7.24 0.59 -14.50
C ALA A 27 6.35 -0.59 -14.90
N PRO A 28 5.71 -0.52 -16.08
CA PRO A 28 4.89 -1.64 -16.53
C PRO A 28 5.69 -2.95 -16.52
N GLY A 29 5.09 -3.97 -15.93
CA GLY A 29 5.74 -5.27 -15.79
C GLY A 29 6.61 -5.43 -14.55
N GLU A 30 6.81 -4.36 -13.77
CA GLU A 30 7.66 -4.42 -12.58
C GLU A 30 6.86 -4.33 -11.29
N GLU A 31 5.55 -4.49 -11.37
CA GLU A 31 4.70 -4.33 -10.21
C GLU A 31 5.00 -5.35 -9.12
N LEU A 32 5.20 -6.61 -9.52
CA LEU A 32 5.48 -7.67 -8.53
C LEU A 32 6.85 -7.46 -7.88
N SER A 33 7.84 -7.06 -8.65
CA SER A 33 9.17 -6.79 -8.10
C SER A 33 9.09 -5.68 -7.07
N ALA A 34 8.30 -4.64 -7.33
CA ALA A 34 8.11 -3.55 -6.39
C ALA A 34 7.47 -4.04 -5.10
N LEU A 35 6.47 -4.92 -5.21
CA LEU A 35 5.83 -5.50 -4.04
C LEU A 35 6.82 -6.30 -3.21
N GLU A 36 7.61 -7.14 -3.85
CA GLU A 36 8.55 -7.99 -3.13
C GLU A 36 9.63 -7.18 -2.42
N LEU A 37 10.12 -6.13 -3.06
CA LEU A 37 11.09 -5.25 -2.42
C LEU A 37 10.47 -4.52 -1.23
N ALA A 38 9.24 -4.05 -1.37
CA ALA A 38 8.57 -3.35 -0.27
C ALA A 38 8.32 -4.26 0.92
N ARG A 39 7.94 -5.52 0.65
CA ARG A 39 7.67 -6.48 1.74
C ARG A 39 8.92 -6.80 2.55
N ALA A 40 10.09 -6.58 1.98
CA ALA A 40 11.34 -6.92 2.67
C ALA A 40 11.62 -5.98 3.85
N ASP A 41 11.13 -4.74 3.81
CA ASP A 41 11.49 -3.81 4.87
C ASP A 41 10.35 -2.90 5.35
N ALA A 42 9.15 -3.04 4.82
CA ALA A 42 8.02 -2.20 5.25
C ALA A 42 7.05 -3.01 6.11
N PRO A 43 6.52 -2.42 7.19
CA PRO A 43 5.54 -3.13 8.03
C PRO A 43 4.15 -3.17 7.40
N LEU A 44 3.88 -2.27 6.47
CA LEU A 44 2.59 -2.17 5.80
C LEU A 44 2.83 -1.77 4.36
N VAL A 45 2.22 -2.48 3.43
CA VAL A 45 2.30 -2.17 2.00
C VAL A 45 0.89 -1.96 1.48
N LEU A 46 0.64 -0.83 0.86
CA LEU A 46 -0.62 -0.51 0.22
C LEU A 46 -0.41 -0.57 -1.29
N ILE A 47 -1.30 -1.24 -2.00
CA ILE A 47 -1.21 -1.40 -3.45
C ILE A 47 -2.50 -0.90 -4.06
N ASP A 48 -2.46 0.00 -5.05
CA ASP A 48 -3.70 0.40 -5.68
C ASP A 48 -4.26 -0.76 -6.54
N ALA A 49 -5.57 -0.75 -6.70
CA ALA A 49 -6.26 -1.86 -7.35
C ALA A 49 -5.79 -2.06 -8.80
N ALA A 50 -5.52 -0.98 -9.51
CA ALA A 50 -5.06 -1.09 -10.90
C ALA A 50 -3.69 -1.77 -10.97
N CYS A 51 -2.79 -1.40 -10.07
CA CYS A 51 -1.47 -2.02 -10.01
C CYS A 51 -1.58 -3.50 -9.62
N ALA A 52 -2.42 -3.80 -8.63
CA ALA A 52 -2.62 -5.18 -8.20
C ALA A 52 -3.16 -6.05 -9.32
N SER A 53 -4.03 -5.50 -10.16
CA SER A 53 -4.64 -6.27 -11.26
C SER A 53 -3.61 -6.67 -12.31
N ARG A 54 -2.46 -6.03 -12.34
CA ARG A 54 -1.40 -6.35 -13.29
C ARG A 54 -0.40 -7.35 -12.72
N MET A 55 -0.54 -7.73 -11.46
CA MET A 55 0.35 -8.71 -10.83
C MET A 55 -0.15 -10.13 -11.06
N PRO A 56 0.75 -11.13 -11.15
CA PRO A 56 0.34 -12.52 -11.19
C PRO A 56 -0.47 -12.88 -9.94
N ARG A 57 -1.52 -13.67 -10.12
CA ARG A 57 -2.45 -13.95 -9.02
C ARG A 57 -1.83 -14.73 -7.88
N ALA A 58 -1.00 -15.72 -8.18
CA ALA A 58 -0.48 -16.59 -7.13
C ALA A 58 0.44 -15.84 -6.15
N PRO A 59 1.46 -15.11 -6.62
CA PRO A 59 2.30 -14.38 -5.68
C PRO A 59 1.56 -13.23 -4.99
N LEU A 60 0.63 -12.57 -5.67
CA LEU A 60 -0.17 -11.55 -5.02
C LEU A 60 -1.03 -12.16 -3.92
N GLY A 61 -1.70 -13.28 -4.21
CA GLY A 61 -2.53 -13.95 -3.22
C GLY A 61 -1.74 -14.39 -2.00
N ALA A 62 -0.53 -14.90 -2.22
CA ALA A 62 0.33 -15.28 -1.10
C ALA A 62 0.70 -14.07 -0.24
N ALA A 63 0.99 -12.93 -0.88
CA ALA A 63 1.32 -11.72 -0.14
C ALA A 63 0.13 -11.22 0.67
N LEU A 64 -1.07 -11.25 0.10
CA LEU A 64 -2.26 -10.79 0.79
C LEU A 64 -2.64 -11.71 1.96
N ALA A 65 -2.31 -12.99 1.86
CA ALA A 65 -2.61 -13.94 2.93
C ALA A 65 -1.59 -13.89 4.07
N ALA A 66 -0.41 -13.36 3.83
CA ALA A 66 0.62 -13.27 4.85
C ALA A 66 0.22 -12.23 5.90
N LEU A 67 0.54 -12.53 7.15
CA LEU A 67 0.19 -11.64 8.25
C LEU A 67 1.26 -10.59 8.53
N ALA A 68 2.47 -10.80 8.04
CA ALA A 68 3.56 -9.83 8.22
C ALA A 68 4.52 -9.96 7.05
N PRO A 69 4.81 -8.85 6.36
CA PRO A 69 4.16 -7.55 6.53
C PRO A 69 2.71 -7.58 6.05
N LEU A 70 1.90 -6.67 6.55
CA LEU A 70 0.51 -6.58 6.10
C LEU A 70 0.47 -5.92 4.73
N VAL A 71 -0.24 -6.56 3.80
CA VAL A 71 -0.39 -6.05 2.44
C VAL A 71 -1.88 -5.85 2.17
N LEU A 72 -2.26 -4.65 1.74
CA LEU A 72 -3.66 -4.31 1.48
C LEU A 72 -3.79 -3.73 0.08
N VAL A 73 -4.82 -4.19 -0.64
CA VAL A 73 -5.16 -3.61 -1.94
C VAL A 73 -6.22 -2.54 -1.69
N ILE A 74 -5.95 -1.33 -2.13
CA ILE A 74 -6.89 -0.24 -1.94
C ILE A 74 -7.67 0.02 -3.21
N PRO A 75 -8.94 0.43 -3.09
CA PRO A 75 -9.76 0.73 -4.27
C PRO A 75 -9.30 2.00 -4.94
N ASP A 76 -9.91 2.32 -6.07
CA ASP A 76 -9.64 3.56 -6.78
C ASP A 76 -10.07 4.74 -5.89
N LEU A 77 -9.11 5.57 -5.51
CA LEU A 77 -9.36 6.70 -4.63
C LEU A 77 -9.58 8.01 -5.38
N ARG A 78 -9.54 7.98 -6.71
CA ARG A 78 -9.60 9.23 -7.49
C ARG A 78 -10.90 9.99 -7.32
N GLY A 79 -11.97 9.31 -6.98
CA GLY A 79 -13.27 9.95 -6.83
C GLY A 79 -13.85 9.87 -5.44
N GLY A 80 -13.10 9.42 -4.44
CA GLY A 80 -13.72 9.19 -3.16
C GLY A 80 -12.77 9.18 -1.98
N ALA A 81 -13.38 9.03 -0.81
CA ALA A 81 -12.63 8.96 0.43
C ALA A 81 -12.09 7.54 0.65
N MET A 82 -11.01 7.46 1.41
CA MET A 82 -10.45 6.18 1.81
C MET A 82 -11.45 5.44 2.71
N PRO A 83 -11.63 4.13 2.51
CA PRO A 83 -12.52 3.36 3.38
C PRO A 83 -12.10 3.45 4.84
N PRO A 84 -13.06 3.44 5.79
CA PRO A 84 -12.73 3.60 7.20
C PRO A 84 -11.74 2.58 7.76
N ASP A 85 -11.86 1.32 7.36
CA ASP A 85 -10.94 0.28 7.84
C ASP A 85 -9.53 0.55 7.38
N LEU A 86 -9.36 0.97 6.13
CA LEU A 86 -8.05 1.27 5.59
C LEU A 86 -7.46 2.51 6.25
N THR A 87 -8.29 3.52 6.50
CA THR A 87 -7.85 4.73 7.18
C THR A 87 -7.30 4.40 8.55
N ARG A 88 -8.01 3.55 9.29
CA ARG A 88 -7.58 3.15 10.63
C ARG A 88 -6.23 2.45 10.57
N GLU A 89 -6.06 1.54 9.62
CA GLU A 89 -4.81 0.78 9.51
C GLU A 89 -3.63 1.69 9.18
N VAL A 90 -3.83 2.62 8.25
CA VAL A 90 -2.76 3.55 7.88
C VAL A 90 -2.39 4.44 9.04
N ARG A 91 -3.38 4.97 9.75
CA ARG A 91 -3.12 5.83 10.92
C ARG A 91 -2.36 5.09 12.01
N ALA A 92 -2.74 3.83 12.26
CA ALA A 92 -2.04 3.03 13.27
C ALA A 92 -0.57 2.86 12.91
N GLN A 93 -0.27 2.59 11.64
CA GLN A 93 1.10 2.41 11.19
C GLN A 93 1.90 3.71 11.22
N LEU A 94 1.25 4.84 11.08
CA LEU A 94 1.92 6.13 11.13
C LEU A 94 2.00 6.68 12.55
N GLY A 95 1.46 5.97 13.53
CA GLY A 95 1.48 6.43 14.90
C GLY A 95 0.42 7.46 15.24
N LEU A 96 -0.59 7.61 14.40
CA LEU A 96 -1.64 8.61 14.59
C LEU A 96 -2.88 8.04 15.25
N GLY A 97 -2.99 6.73 15.35
CA GLY A 97 -4.19 6.09 15.87
C GLY A 97 -4.52 6.47 17.30
N GLY A 98 -3.49 6.61 18.13
CA GLY A 98 -3.68 6.96 19.53
C GLY A 98 -4.24 8.36 19.75
N LEU A 99 -4.20 9.21 18.73
CA LEU A 99 -4.70 10.57 18.83
C LEU A 99 -6.18 10.67 18.49
N GLU A 100 -6.77 9.56 18.05
CA GLU A 100 -8.14 9.55 17.57
C GLU A 100 -9.17 9.26 18.66
N THR A 101 -8.76 8.92 19.82
CA THR A 101 -9.65 8.54 20.91
C THR A 101 -10.30 9.73 21.63
#